data_3728c7e2068e7fff8cfd93eacde80fa5
#
_entry.id   3728c7e2068e7fff8cfd93eacde80fa5
#
_cell.length_a   1.000
_cell.length_b   1.000
_cell.length_c   1.000
_cell.angle_alpha   90.00
_cell.angle_beta   90.00
_cell.angle_gamma   90.00
#
_symmetry.space_group_name_H-M   'P 1'
#
loop_
_entity.id
_entity.type
_entity.pdbx_description
1 polymer ?
#
loop_
_entity_poly.entity_id
_entity_poly.type
_entity_poly.pdbx_seq_one_letter_code
_entity_poly.pdbx_strand_id
1 'polypeptide(L)'
;VKVTDIKNIKELKTAVKLWNERHSNFILRQGLIQQNILSPYSKLNVKLLGLYRSENLEGLEGVAVCKWLSEPVADYASSKEGWISLFTAPPEGRLKLWQYLRDFLVDRGVDIINYGGDPQNFFPGLPVGFMEERHFWRQTGFTEDDRVYDLRRIYPESFREDEFLTGYSLDKFEQGFWVERCSEENRTLLLKFLQQEFPGRWYYEAENISRRAGGLQDYWLLKRKTKGVNGSKDENGSGNVVGFARTNRCDGLYQGPNLNWGGVSGLPFAGLGPLGLANRVRGQGLSLPFIAEILQKLLHQGYREITIDWTDLVDYYGKLGFEVCREYLPLSSEL
;
A
#
# COMPACT_ATOMS: atom_id res chain seq x y z
N VAL A 1 -25.87 -22.29 9.29
CA VAL A 1 -24.81 -21.31 9.02
C VAL A 1 -25.43 -20.05 8.44
N LYS A 2 -25.14 -18.89 8.99
CA LYS A 2 -25.67 -17.59 8.57
C LYS A 2 -24.56 -16.62 8.21
N VAL A 3 -24.71 -15.90 7.11
CA VAL A 3 -23.83 -14.77 6.75
C VAL A 3 -24.56 -13.46 7.01
N THR A 4 -23.90 -12.51 7.68
CA THR A 4 -24.48 -11.20 7.96
C THR A 4 -23.36 -10.16 8.20
N ASP A 5 -23.78 -8.89 8.28
CA ASP A 5 -22.88 -7.78 8.57
C ASP A 5 -22.32 -7.86 9.99
N ILE A 6 -21.04 -7.58 10.14
CA ILE A 6 -20.42 -7.25 11.43
C ILE A 6 -20.68 -5.76 11.69
N LYS A 7 -21.48 -5.45 12.73
CA LYS A 7 -22.06 -4.11 12.91
C LYS A 7 -21.47 -3.33 14.10
N ASN A 8 -20.81 -4.00 15.01
CA ASN A 8 -20.36 -3.38 16.23
C ASN A 8 -18.93 -3.75 16.62
N ILE A 9 -18.36 -3.00 17.55
CA ILE A 9 -16.96 -3.15 17.98
C ILE A 9 -16.69 -4.52 18.62
N LYS A 10 -17.65 -5.13 19.31
CA LYS A 10 -17.47 -6.45 19.94
C LYS A 10 -17.31 -7.53 18.88
N GLU A 11 -18.18 -7.53 17.87
CA GLU A 11 -18.09 -8.44 16.72
C GLU A 11 -16.80 -8.22 15.92
N LEU A 12 -16.41 -6.97 15.70
CA LEU A 12 -15.15 -6.65 15.03
C LEU A 12 -13.93 -7.22 15.80
N LYS A 13 -13.89 -7.06 17.13
CA LYS A 13 -12.82 -7.65 17.95
C LYS A 13 -12.79 -9.17 17.84
N THR A 14 -13.95 -9.81 17.79
CA THR A 14 -14.05 -11.28 17.59
C THR A 14 -13.55 -11.68 16.20
N ALA A 15 -13.89 -10.92 15.16
CA ALA A 15 -13.42 -11.12 13.79
C ALA A 15 -11.90 -11.00 13.68
N VAL A 16 -11.32 -9.97 14.28
CA VAL A 16 -9.87 -9.75 14.34
C VAL A 16 -9.17 -10.92 15.07
N LYS A 17 -9.72 -11.36 16.21
CA LYS A 17 -9.18 -12.49 16.95
C LYS A 17 -9.19 -13.74 16.09
N LEU A 18 -10.31 -14.06 15.45
CA LEU A 18 -10.46 -15.21 14.56
C LEU A 18 -9.42 -15.20 13.42
N TRP A 19 -9.24 -14.03 12.78
CA TRP A 19 -8.22 -13.87 11.74
C TRP A 19 -6.81 -14.11 12.29
N ASN A 20 -6.44 -13.46 13.39
CA ASN A 20 -5.10 -13.53 13.97
C ASN A 20 -4.74 -14.95 14.46
N GLU A 21 -5.72 -15.71 14.91
CA GLU A 21 -5.53 -17.12 15.29
C GLU A 21 -5.25 -18.03 14.08
N ARG A 22 -5.84 -17.73 12.92
CA ARG A 22 -5.65 -18.52 11.69
C ARG A 22 -4.45 -18.09 10.86
N HIS A 23 -4.11 -16.81 10.92
CA HIS A 23 -3.11 -16.20 10.04
C HIS A 23 -2.05 -15.45 10.84
N SER A 24 -1.28 -16.18 11.65
CA SER A 24 -0.27 -15.61 12.57
C SER A 24 0.83 -14.79 11.90
N ASN A 25 1.09 -15.03 10.61
CA ASN A 25 2.05 -14.25 9.81
C ASN A 25 1.49 -12.91 9.28
N PHE A 26 0.17 -12.70 9.44
CA PHE A 26 -0.57 -11.54 8.93
C PHE A 26 -1.49 -10.96 10.02
N ILE A 27 -0.88 -10.52 11.10
CA ILE A 27 -1.60 -10.02 12.28
C ILE A 27 -2.29 -8.70 12.00
N LEU A 28 -3.61 -8.67 12.16
CA LEU A 28 -4.40 -7.45 12.10
C LEU A 28 -4.17 -6.60 13.33
N ARG A 29 -3.45 -5.51 13.16
CA ARG A 29 -3.20 -4.51 14.19
C ARG A 29 -4.28 -3.44 14.17
N GLN A 30 -4.47 -2.74 15.29
CA GLN A 30 -5.51 -1.70 15.42
C GLN A 30 -5.40 -0.60 14.33
N GLY A 31 -4.19 -0.12 14.05
CA GLY A 31 -3.97 0.91 13.03
C GLY A 31 -4.39 0.45 11.63
N LEU A 32 -4.07 -0.80 11.28
CA LEU A 32 -4.45 -1.41 10.01
C LEU A 32 -5.99 -1.51 9.87
N ILE A 33 -6.68 -1.95 10.90
CA ILE A 33 -8.14 -2.04 10.94
C ILE A 33 -8.77 -0.66 10.80
N GLN A 34 -8.26 0.30 11.59
CA GLN A 34 -8.75 1.68 11.57
C GLN A 34 -8.68 2.28 10.16
N GLN A 35 -7.56 2.09 9.47
CA GLN A 35 -7.32 2.73 8.17
C GLN A 35 -8.00 1.99 7.02
N ASN A 36 -7.99 0.67 7.02
CA ASN A 36 -8.46 -0.12 5.89
C ASN A 36 -9.93 -0.54 5.97
N ILE A 37 -10.52 -0.54 7.16
CA ILE A 37 -11.90 -0.99 7.37
C ILE A 37 -12.78 0.15 7.86
N LEU A 38 -12.32 0.92 8.88
CA LEU A 38 -13.16 1.92 9.54
C LEU A 38 -13.04 3.33 8.95
N SER A 39 -11.96 3.60 8.20
CA SER A 39 -11.70 4.93 7.61
C SER A 39 -11.29 4.79 6.13
N PRO A 40 -12.18 4.34 5.25
CA PRO A 40 -11.87 4.21 3.83
C PRO A 40 -11.53 5.56 3.20
N TYR A 41 -10.87 5.52 2.05
CA TYR A 41 -10.70 6.70 1.20
C TYR A 41 -12.04 7.19 0.67
N SER A 42 -12.10 8.46 0.23
CA SER A 42 -13.26 9.00 -0.46
C SER A 42 -13.62 8.11 -1.66
N LYS A 43 -14.91 7.93 -1.96
CA LYS A 43 -15.43 7.05 -3.01
C LYS A 43 -15.25 5.54 -2.76
N LEU A 44 -14.46 5.11 -1.80
CA LEU A 44 -14.25 3.71 -1.47
C LEU A 44 -15.22 3.27 -0.37
N ASN A 45 -16.05 2.30 -0.67
CA ASN A 45 -16.96 1.66 0.29
C ASN A 45 -16.32 0.39 0.84
N VAL A 46 -16.67 0.04 2.06
CA VAL A 46 -16.17 -1.16 2.75
C VAL A 46 -17.35 -1.92 3.36
N LYS A 47 -17.33 -3.23 3.20
CA LYS A 47 -18.27 -4.14 3.83
C LYS A 47 -17.52 -5.20 4.61
N LEU A 48 -17.89 -5.40 5.85
CA LEU A 48 -17.36 -6.44 6.72
C LEU A 48 -18.46 -7.47 7.00
N LEU A 49 -18.20 -8.72 6.65
CA LEU A 49 -19.13 -9.84 6.77
C LEU A 49 -18.63 -10.87 7.77
N GLY A 50 -19.54 -11.46 8.53
CA GLY A 50 -19.32 -12.58 9.41
C GLY A 50 -20.11 -13.81 8.97
N LEU A 51 -19.46 -14.99 9.02
CA LEU A 51 -20.09 -16.29 8.88
C LEU A 51 -20.28 -16.89 10.27
N TYR A 52 -21.51 -17.18 10.64
CA TYR A 52 -21.87 -17.70 11.97
C TYR A 52 -22.41 -19.10 11.87
N ARG A 53 -22.11 -19.94 12.90
CA ARG A 53 -22.56 -21.33 12.99
C ARG A 53 -24.06 -21.45 13.11
N SER A 54 -24.70 -20.52 13.81
CA SER A 54 -26.13 -20.55 14.09
C SER A 54 -26.88 -19.32 13.55
N GLU A 55 -28.19 -19.43 13.40
CA GLU A 55 -29.07 -18.32 13.03
C GLU A 55 -29.11 -17.23 14.12
N ASN A 56 -28.79 -17.54 15.37
CA ASN A 56 -28.75 -16.62 16.49
C ASN A 56 -27.42 -15.83 16.58
N LEU A 57 -26.58 -15.90 15.55
CA LEU A 57 -25.27 -15.23 15.47
C LEU A 57 -24.27 -15.65 16.55
N GLU A 58 -24.35 -16.91 16.95
CA GLU A 58 -23.36 -17.54 17.82
C GLU A 58 -22.27 -18.23 16.99
N GLY A 59 -21.04 -18.24 17.52
CA GLY A 59 -19.92 -18.95 16.92
C GLY A 59 -19.50 -18.35 15.58
N LEU A 60 -18.88 -17.18 15.60
CA LEU A 60 -18.25 -16.61 14.40
C LEU A 60 -17.15 -17.54 13.89
N GLU A 61 -17.29 -18.04 12.66
CA GLU A 61 -16.41 -19.03 12.04
C GLU A 61 -15.69 -18.52 10.80
N GLY A 62 -16.17 -17.43 10.21
CA GLY A 62 -15.54 -16.85 9.04
C GLY A 62 -15.73 -15.34 8.98
N VAL A 63 -14.84 -14.70 8.27
CA VAL A 63 -14.83 -13.23 8.08
C VAL A 63 -14.44 -12.91 6.65
N ALA A 64 -15.12 -11.94 6.06
CA ALA A 64 -14.71 -11.35 4.80
C ALA A 64 -14.81 -9.82 4.84
N VAL A 65 -13.87 -9.15 4.18
CA VAL A 65 -13.91 -7.72 3.89
C VAL A 65 -13.91 -7.54 2.40
N CYS A 66 -14.91 -6.88 1.86
CA CYS A 66 -14.91 -6.44 0.48
C CYS A 66 -15.01 -4.94 0.37
N LYS A 67 -14.48 -4.41 -0.73
CA LYS A 67 -14.46 -2.99 -1.07
C LYS A 67 -14.97 -2.80 -2.50
N TRP A 68 -15.54 -1.65 -2.78
CA TRP A 68 -15.94 -1.24 -4.12
C TRP A 68 -15.97 0.29 -4.21
N LEU A 69 -15.82 0.82 -5.42
CA LEU A 69 -15.91 2.26 -5.66
C LEU A 69 -17.33 2.70 -5.94
N SER A 70 -17.81 3.79 -5.32
CA SER A 70 -19.07 4.45 -5.68
C SER A 70 -18.95 5.25 -6.98
N GLU A 71 -17.74 5.69 -7.33
CA GLU A 71 -17.41 6.43 -8.54
C GLU A 71 -16.02 5.98 -9.03
N PRO A 72 -15.75 6.05 -10.34
CA PRO A 72 -14.45 5.66 -10.86
C PRO A 72 -13.30 6.54 -10.33
N VAL A 73 -12.12 5.97 -10.27
CA VAL A 73 -10.86 6.67 -10.09
C VAL A 73 -10.14 6.67 -11.44
N ALA A 74 -9.94 7.87 -12.00
CA ALA A 74 -9.34 8.03 -13.32
C ALA A 74 -7.99 7.30 -13.42
N ASP A 75 -7.73 6.70 -14.57
CA ASP A 75 -6.52 5.94 -14.89
C ASP A 75 -6.14 4.84 -13.87
N TYR A 76 -7.13 4.37 -13.08
CA TYR A 76 -6.88 3.29 -12.11
C TYR A 76 -7.99 2.23 -12.11
N ALA A 77 -9.21 2.57 -11.70
CA ALA A 77 -10.28 1.60 -11.53
C ALA A 77 -11.66 2.18 -11.83
N SER A 78 -12.51 1.35 -12.39
CA SER A 78 -13.91 1.69 -12.65
C SER A 78 -14.78 1.46 -11.41
N SER A 79 -15.99 2.02 -11.40
CA SER A 79 -17.01 1.71 -10.39
C SER A 79 -17.58 0.29 -10.50
N LYS A 80 -17.21 -0.44 -11.56
CA LYS A 80 -17.59 -1.84 -11.80
C LYS A 80 -16.61 -2.84 -11.19
N GLU A 81 -15.56 -2.37 -10.56
CA GLU A 81 -14.57 -3.19 -9.89
C GLU A 81 -14.83 -3.26 -8.38
N GLY A 82 -14.67 -4.48 -7.84
CA GLY A 82 -14.70 -4.76 -6.41
C GLY A 82 -13.47 -5.55 -5.98
N TRP A 83 -13.18 -5.53 -4.69
CA TRP A 83 -12.02 -6.19 -4.12
C TRP A 83 -12.39 -7.02 -2.90
N ILE A 84 -11.84 -8.23 -2.82
CA ILE A 84 -11.75 -8.99 -1.59
C ILE A 84 -10.46 -8.57 -0.91
N SER A 85 -10.57 -7.81 0.16
CA SER A 85 -9.40 -7.35 0.93
C SER A 85 -9.00 -8.35 2.02
N LEU A 86 -9.96 -9.16 2.50
CA LEU A 86 -9.75 -10.15 3.54
C LEU A 86 -10.80 -11.25 3.40
N PHE A 87 -10.37 -12.51 3.54
CA PHE A 87 -11.30 -13.63 3.52
C PHE A 87 -10.73 -14.81 4.30
N THR A 88 -11.48 -15.31 5.26
CA THR A 88 -11.17 -16.55 5.96
C THR A 88 -12.47 -17.26 6.39
N ALA A 89 -12.57 -18.54 6.13
CA ALA A 89 -13.69 -19.36 6.57
C ALA A 89 -13.27 -20.84 6.61
N PRO A 90 -13.93 -21.69 7.42
CA PRO A 90 -13.73 -23.12 7.37
C PRO A 90 -14.22 -23.67 6.02
N PRO A 91 -13.70 -24.82 5.54
CA PRO A 91 -14.03 -25.36 4.23
C PRO A 91 -15.54 -25.48 3.96
N GLU A 92 -16.31 -25.95 4.95
CA GLU A 92 -17.76 -26.15 4.87
C GLU A 92 -18.59 -24.86 4.77
N GLY A 93 -18.02 -23.74 5.20
CA GLY A 93 -18.68 -22.43 5.15
C GLY A 93 -18.17 -21.47 4.06
N ARG A 94 -17.02 -21.81 3.48
CA ARG A 94 -16.28 -20.95 2.55
C ARG A 94 -17.09 -20.56 1.32
N LEU A 95 -17.76 -21.55 0.70
CA LEU A 95 -18.60 -21.31 -0.47
C LEU A 95 -19.80 -20.41 -0.15
N LYS A 96 -20.45 -20.60 0.99
CA LYS A 96 -21.59 -19.79 1.40
C LYS A 96 -21.20 -18.33 1.66
N LEU A 97 -20.06 -18.09 2.30
CA LEU A 97 -19.54 -16.73 2.54
C LEU A 97 -19.19 -16.05 1.23
N TRP A 98 -18.54 -16.78 0.30
CA TRP A 98 -18.22 -16.28 -1.04
C TRP A 98 -19.47 -15.93 -1.86
N GLN A 99 -20.45 -16.82 -1.94
CA GLN A 99 -21.68 -16.57 -2.68
C GLN A 99 -22.39 -15.31 -2.18
N TYR A 100 -22.50 -15.15 -0.86
CA TYR A 100 -23.12 -13.96 -0.28
C TYR A 100 -22.35 -12.68 -0.63
N LEU A 101 -21.01 -12.71 -0.55
CA LEU A 101 -20.16 -11.59 -0.90
C LEU A 101 -20.29 -11.23 -2.38
N ARG A 102 -20.25 -12.23 -3.26
CA ARG A 102 -20.40 -12.07 -4.70
C ARG A 102 -21.75 -11.42 -5.04
N ASP A 103 -22.83 -12.01 -4.56
CA ASP A 103 -24.20 -11.50 -4.83
C ASP A 103 -24.36 -10.07 -4.30
N PHE A 104 -23.80 -9.78 -3.12
CA PHE A 104 -23.75 -8.42 -2.56
C PHE A 104 -23.02 -7.41 -3.47
N LEU A 105 -21.94 -7.79 -4.12
CA LEU A 105 -21.19 -6.91 -5.04
C LEU A 105 -21.91 -6.79 -6.40
N VAL A 106 -22.46 -7.88 -6.93
CA VAL A 106 -23.28 -7.87 -8.17
C VAL A 106 -24.47 -6.92 -8.02
N ASP A 107 -25.19 -6.95 -6.91
CA ASP A 107 -26.29 -6.04 -6.62
C ASP A 107 -25.89 -4.55 -6.62
N ARG A 108 -24.60 -4.26 -6.61
CA ARG A 108 -23.99 -2.90 -6.67
C ARG A 108 -23.40 -2.56 -8.02
N GLY A 109 -23.60 -3.43 -9.01
CA GLY A 109 -23.13 -3.24 -10.37
C GLY A 109 -21.63 -3.53 -10.55
N VAL A 110 -21.04 -4.32 -9.66
CA VAL A 110 -19.67 -4.82 -9.81
C VAL A 110 -19.67 -5.97 -10.82
N ASP A 111 -18.86 -5.88 -11.84
CA ASP A 111 -18.69 -6.88 -12.91
C ASP A 111 -17.38 -7.66 -12.77
N ILE A 112 -16.37 -7.07 -12.08
CA ILE A 112 -15.04 -7.68 -11.89
C ILE A 112 -14.72 -7.69 -10.39
N ILE A 113 -14.34 -8.85 -9.88
CA ILE A 113 -13.85 -8.99 -8.50
C ILE A 113 -12.37 -9.36 -8.52
N ASN A 114 -11.57 -8.57 -7.79
CA ASN A 114 -10.16 -8.81 -7.56
C ASN A 114 -9.93 -9.33 -6.13
N TYR A 115 -9.01 -10.25 -5.93
CA TYR A 115 -8.49 -10.59 -4.62
C TYR A 115 -7.20 -9.83 -4.36
N GLY A 116 -7.23 -8.89 -3.43
CA GLY A 116 -6.14 -7.96 -3.16
C GLY A 116 -6.08 -6.79 -4.14
N GLY A 117 -5.08 -5.96 -4.00
CA GLY A 117 -4.87 -4.80 -4.87
C GLY A 117 -5.91 -3.70 -4.71
N ASP A 118 -6.67 -3.66 -3.62
CA ASP A 118 -7.64 -2.60 -3.36
C ASP A 118 -6.95 -1.23 -3.23
N PRO A 119 -7.68 -0.11 -3.42
CA PRO A 119 -7.09 1.23 -3.42
C PRO A 119 -6.31 1.63 -2.16
N GLN A 120 -6.57 0.97 -1.02
CA GLN A 120 -5.82 1.17 0.22
C GLN A 120 -4.75 0.10 0.44
N ASN A 121 -4.62 -0.84 -0.50
CA ASN A 121 -3.64 -1.93 -0.52
C ASN A 121 -3.57 -2.70 0.80
N PHE A 122 -4.65 -3.42 1.12
CA PHE A 122 -4.67 -4.29 2.29
C PHE A 122 -3.74 -5.50 2.10
N PHE A 123 -3.98 -6.24 1.02
CA PHE A 123 -3.10 -7.23 0.43
C PHE A 123 -2.87 -6.90 -1.05
N PRO A 124 -1.66 -7.09 -1.58
CA PRO A 124 -1.44 -6.96 -3.02
C PRO A 124 -2.10 -8.06 -3.85
N GLY A 125 -2.37 -9.20 -3.24
CA GLY A 125 -2.95 -10.40 -3.80
C GLY A 125 -3.10 -11.46 -2.72
N LEU A 126 -3.48 -12.69 -3.08
CA LEU A 126 -3.51 -13.83 -2.18
C LEU A 126 -2.08 -14.21 -1.77
N PRO A 127 -1.73 -14.26 -0.47
CA PRO A 127 -0.43 -14.76 -0.04
C PRO A 127 -0.18 -16.19 -0.56
N VAL A 128 0.98 -16.42 -1.17
CA VAL A 128 1.32 -17.73 -1.81
C VAL A 128 1.20 -18.89 -0.82
N GLY A 129 1.45 -18.65 0.47
CA GLY A 129 1.29 -19.66 1.53
C GLY A 129 -0.16 -20.07 1.82
N PHE A 130 -1.17 -19.40 1.27
CA PHE A 130 -2.59 -19.72 1.47
C PHE A 130 -3.06 -20.76 0.44
N MET A 131 -2.49 -21.96 0.51
CA MET A 131 -2.68 -23.00 -0.52
C MET A 131 -4.13 -23.50 -0.65
N GLU A 132 -4.84 -23.66 0.47
CA GLU A 132 -6.24 -24.10 0.46
C GLU A 132 -7.16 -23.04 -0.14
N GLU A 133 -6.92 -21.78 0.21
CA GLU A 133 -7.64 -20.64 -0.33
C GLU A 133 -7.37 -20.47 -1.83
N ARG A 134 -6.13 -20.65 -2.27
CA ARG A 134 -5.78 -20.64 -3.68
C ARG A 134 -6.56 -21.70 -4.48
N HIS A 135 -6.63 -22.92 -3.98
CA HIS A 135 -7.42 -24.00 -4.59
C HIS A 135 -8.90 -23.62 -4.68
N PHE A 136 -9.46 -23.10 -3.60
CA PHE A 136 -10.85 -22.65 -3.54
C PHE A 136 -11.13 -21.55 -4.57
N TRP A 137 -10.29 -20.50 -4.66
CA TRP A 137 -10.51 -19.40 -5.59
C TRP A 137 -10.44 -19.86 -7.04
N ARG A 138 -9.53 -20.75 -7.40
CA ARG A 138 -9.47 -21.34 -8.74
C ARG A 138 -10.74 -22.15 -9.06
N GLN A 139 -11.29 -22.87 -8.12
CA GLN A 139 -12.54 -23.63 -8.30
C GLN A 139 -13.76 -22.70 -8.43
N THR A 140 -13.70 -21.49 -7.91
CA THR A 140 -14.78 -20.49 -8.03
C THR A 140 -14.61 -19.55 -9.24
N GLY A 141 -13.67 -19.84 -10.13
CA GLY A 141 -13.52 -19.13 -11.41
C GLY A 141 -12.49 -18.01 -11.42
N PHE A 142 -11.74 -17.82 -10.33
CA PHE A 142 -10.64 -16.84 -10.35
C PHE A 142 -9.45 -17.31 -11.18
N THR A 143 -8.89 -16.39 -11.95
CA THR A 143 -7.63 -16.51 -12.68
C THR A 143 -6.51 -15.86 -11.91
N GLU A 144 -5.29 -16.32 -12.10
CA GLU A 144 -4.07 -15.82 -11.46
C GLU A 144 -3.31 -14.92 -12.42
N ASP A 145 -2.89 -13.76 -11.92
CA ASP A 145 -1.97 -12.86 -12.63
C ASP A 145 -0.52 -13.10 -12.18
N ASP A 146 0.41 -12.30 -12.72
CA ASP A 146 1.82 -12.35 -12.35
C ASP A 146 2.03 -12.03 -10.87
N ARG A 147 3.00 -12.72 -10.27
CA ARG A 147 3.33 -12.54 -8.85
C ARG A 147 3.82 -11.14 -8.57
N VAL A 148 3.46 -10.67 -7.39
CA VAL A 148 4.00 -9.44 -6.81
C VAL A 148 4.60 -9.72 -5.43
N TYR A 149 5.49 -8.87 -4.99
CA TYR A 149 6.36 -9.14 -3.85
C TYR A 149 6.35 -7.99 -2.85
N ASP A 150 6.51 -8.35 -1.56
CA ASP A 150 7.04 -7.43 -0.57
C ASP A 150 8.53 -7.71 -0.42
N LEU A 151 9.32 -6.64 -0.43
CA LEU A 151 10.74 -6.69 -0.21
C LEU A 151 11.08 -6.07 1.14
N ARG A 152 12.16 -6.55 1.75
CA ARG A 152 12.62 -6.05 3.04
C ARG A 152 14.14 -5.95 3.06
N ARG A 153 14.63 -4.92 3.76
CA ARG A 153 16.01 -4.83 4.17
C ARG A 153 16.10 -4.52 5.66
N ILE A 154 16.94 -5.26 6.37
CA ILE A 154 17.27 -5.01 7.79
C ILE A 154 18.69 -4.46 7.84
N TYR A 155 18.85 -3.31 8.49
CA TYR A 155 20.11 -2.65 8.69
C TYR A 155 20.62 -2.94 10.11
N PRO A 156 21.77 -3.61 10.27
CA PRO A 156 22.36 -3.85 11.59
C PRO A 156 22.75 -2.51 12.24
N GLU A 157 22.86 -2.47 13.56
CA GLU A 157 23.32 -1.27 14.30
C GLU A 157 24.71 -0.81 13.86
N SER A 158 25.57 -1.76 13.46
CA SER A 158 26.92 -1.51 12.94
C SER A 158 26.92 -0.98 11.49
N PHE A 159 25.78 -0.84 10.85
CA PHE A 159 25.69 -0.37 9.47
C PHE A 159 26.20 1.06 9.35
N ARG A 160 27.16 1.25 8.46
CA ARG A 160 27.77 2.55 8.17
C ARG A 160 27.12 3.14 6.92
N GLU A 161 26.50 4.29 7.07
CA GLU A 161 25.74 4.96 6.01
C GLU A 161 26.64 5.45 4.87
N ASP A 162 27.87 5.85 5.18
CA ASP A 162 28.88 6.24 4.21
C ASP A 162 29.25 5.08 3.25
N GLU A 163 29.25 3.85 3.70
CA GLU A 163 29.48 2.67 2.85
C GLU A 163 28.33 2.44 1.85
N PHE A 164 27.10 2.77 2.25
CA PHE A 164 25.92 2.62 1.40
C PHE A 164 25.90 3.65 0.26
N LEU A 165 26.34 4.87 0.53
CA LEU A 165 26.29 5.99 -0.41
C LEU A 165 27.41 5.96 -1.44
N THR A 166 28.57 5.33 -1.15
CA THR A 166 29.70 5.26 -2.08
C THR A 166 29.38 4.55 -3.40
N GLY A 167 28.36 3.70 -3.43
CA GLY A 167 27.87 3.03 -4.66
C GLY A 167 26.87 3.84 -5.50
N TYR A 168 26.30 4.91 -4.94
CA TYR A 168 25.26 5.71 -5.60
C TYR A 168 25.71 7.16 -5.63
N SER A 169 26.29 7.58 -6.77
CA SER A 169 26.79 8.92 -6.96
C SER A 169 25.71 9.98 -6.66
N LEU A 170 25.82 10.63 -5.50
CA LEU A 170 25.06 11.83 -5.16
C LEU A 170 25.53 13.06 -5.95
N ASP A 171 26.59 12.94 -6.78
CA ASP A 171 27.12 14.03 -7.60
C ASP A 171 26.04 14.67 -8.49
N LYS A 172 25.02 13.90 -8.85
CA LYS A 172 23.86 14.43 -9.60
C LYS A 172 22.99 15.38 -8.79
N PHE A 173 22.94 15.20 -7.46
CA PHE A 173 22.28 16.15 -6.58
C PHE A 173 23.06 17.48 -6.50
N GLU A 174 24.36 17.45 -6.55
CA GLU A 174 25.20 18.65 -6.65
C GLU A 174 24.95 19.43 -7.95
N GLN A 175 24.46 18.74 -8.99
CA GLN A 175 24.08 19.35 -10.28
C GLN A 175 22.72 20.07 -10.27
N GLY A 176 22.15 20.34 -9.11
CA GLY A 176 20.95 21.15 -8.98
C GLY A 176 19.66 20.39 -8.72
N PHE A 177 19.77 19.19 -8.16
CA PHE A 177 18.64 18.45 -7.57
C PHE A 177 18.75 18.46 -6.05
N TRP A 178 17.60 18.32 -5.36
CA TRP A 178 17.56 18.10 -3.91
C TRP A 178 16.27 17.41 -3.50
N VAL A 179 16.30 16.77 -2.33
CA VAL A 179 15.15 16.08 -1.73
C VAL A 179 14.59 16.91 -0.59
N GLU A 180 13.31 17.22 -0.66
CA GLU A 180 12.57 18.00 0.32
C GLU A 180 11.39 17.22 0.86
N ARG A 181 11.18 17.28 2.17
CA ARG A 181 9.99 16.69 2.79
C ARG A 181 8.76 17.52 2.50
N CYS A 182 7.63 16.89 2.22
CA CYS A 182 6.39 17.59 1.96
C CYS A 182 5.84 18.25 3.23
N SER A 183 5.32 19.47 3.06
CA SER A 183 4.64 20.26 4.08
C SER A 183 3.34 20.85 3.52
N GLU A 184 2.58 21.57 4.31
CA GLU A 184 1.38 22.27 3.83
C GLU A 184 1.71 23.30 2.74
N GLU A 185 2.88 23.93 2.79
CA GLU A 185 3.32 24.96 1.83
C GLU A 185 3.52 24.37 0.42
N ASN A 186 4.00 23.13 0.33
CA ASN A 186 4.27 22.48 -0.96
C ASN A 186 3.26 21.37 -1.32
N ARG A 187 2.17 21.22 -0.54
CA ARG A 187 1.07 20.28 -0.81
C ARG A 187 0.51 20.40 -2.22
N THR A 188 0.24 21.64 -2.66
CA THR A 188 -0.28 21.89 -4.01
C THR A 188 0.70 21.44 -5.09
N LEU A 189 2.01 21.58 -4.86
CA LEU A 189 3.04 21.11 -5.79
C LEU A 189 3.04 19.59 -5.91
N LEU A 190 2.92 18.86 -4.79
CA LEU A 190 2.79 17.40 -4.78
C LEU A 190 1.57 16.96 -5.58
N LEU A 191 0.39 17.49 -5.24
CA LEU A 191 -0.86 17.06 -5.87
C LEU A 191 -0.88 17.39 -7.37
N LYS A 192 -0.41 18.57 -7.77
CA LYS A 192 -0.29 18.93 -9.18
C LYS A 192 0.68 18.03 -9.94
N PHE A 193 1.82 17.71 -9.34
CA PHE A 193 2.80 16.79 -9.91
C PHE A 193 2.19 15.40 -10.13
N LEU A 194 1.54 14.85 -9.10
CA LEU A 194 0.90 13.53 -9.20
C LEU A 194 -0.24 13.53 -10.20
N GLN A 195 -1.06 14.56 -10.24
CA GLN A 195 -2.15 14.67 -11.23
C GLN A 195 -1.63 14.67 -12.67
N GLN A 196 -0.47 15.26 -12.91
CA GLN A 196 0.13 15.36 -14.25
C GLN A 196 0.91 14.12 -14.68
N GLU A 197 1.68 13.53 -13.78
CA GLU A 197 2.62 12.45 -14.11
C GLU A 197 2.11 11.06 -13.70
N PHE A 198 1.19 10.99 -12.70
CA PHE A 198 0.65 9.75 -12.11
C PHE A 198 -0.83 9.91 -11.71
N PRO A 199 -1.73 10.21 -12.66
CA PRO A 199 -3.12 10.60 -12.38
C PRO A 199 -4.00 9.49 -11.76
N GLY A 200 -3.54 8.23 -11.79
CA GLY A 200 -4.27 7.09 -11.27
C GLY A 200 -4.25 6.96 -9.73
N ARG A 201 -3.97 5.74 -9.26
CA ARG A 201 -3.99 5.39 -7.83
C ARG A 201 -3.14 6.33 -6.96
N TRP A 202 -1.94 6.68 -7.38
CA TRP A 202 -1.04 7.47 -6.54
C TRP A 202 -1.52 8.91 -6.31
N TYR A 203 -2.15 9.52 -7.32
CA TYR A 203 -2.82 10.81 -7.13
C TYR A 203 -4.01 10.68 -6.18
N TYR A 204 -4.89 9.69 -6.40
CA TYR A 204 -6.05 9.44 -5.55
C TYR A 204 -5.66 9.18 -4.08
N GLU A 205 -4.63 8.38 -3.86
CA GLU A 205 -4.08 8.10 -2.54
C GLU A 205 -3.55 9.38 -1.87
N ALA A 206 -2.72 10.15 -2.59
CA ALA A 206 -2.16 11.40 -2.06
C ALA A 206 -3.25 12.44 -1.76
N GLU A 207 -4.28 12.55 -2.58
CA GLU A 207 -5.42 13.43 -2.33
C GLU A 207 -6.13 13.07 -1.02
N ASN A 208 -6.37 11.80 -0.76
CA ASN A 208 -7.01 11.33 0.46
C ASN A 208 -6.11 11.47 1.69
N ILE A 209 -4.82 11.12 1.58
CA ILE A 209 -3.87 11.13 2.70
C ILE A 209 -3.50 12.56 3.08
N SER A 210 -3.29 13.45 2.11
CA SER A 210 -2.90 14.82 2.38
C SER A 210 -3.94 15.63 3.18
N ARG A 211 -5.16 15.14 3.28
CA ARG A 211 -6.23 15.74 4.12
C ARG A 211 -6.25 15.20 5.55
N ARG A 212 -5.44 14.17 5.84
CA ARG A 212 -5.38 13.53 7.17
C ARG A 212 -4.24 14.10 7.99
N ALA A 213 -4.41 14.17 9.30
CA ALA A 213 -3.36 14.64 10.18
C ALA A 213 -2.06 13.84 9.97
N GLY A 214 -0.95 14.53 9.75
CA GLY A 214 0.36 13.92 9.50
C GLY A 214 0.56 13.28 8.13
N GLY A 215 -0.47 13.22 7.26
CA GLY A 215 -0.39 12.50 5.99
C GLY A 215 0.63 13.06 5.00
N LEU A 216 0.83 14.38 4.97
CA LEU A 216 1.84 15.01 4.11
C LEU A 216 3.27 14.73 4.56
N GLN A 217 3.49 14.53 5.85
CA GLN A 217 4.84 14.36 6.42
C GLN A 217 5.57 13.12 5.91
N ASP A 218 4.85 12.21 5.27
CA ASP A 218 5.42 10.98 4.73
C ASP A 218 5.77 11.10 3.24
N TYR A 219 5.45 12.23 2.58
CA TYR A 219 5.83 12.49 1.20
C TYR A 219 7.15 13.27 1.09
N TRP A 220 7.94 12.89 0.08
CA TRP A 220 9.21 13.48 -0.29
C TRP A 220 9.13 13.94 -1.74
N LEU A 221 9.65 15.11 -2.03
CA LEU A 221 9.73 15.68 -3.36
C LEU A 221 11.18 15.71 -3.84
N LEU A 222 11.44 15.15 -5.02
CA LEU A 222 12.67 15.43 -5.75
C LEU A 222 12.44 16.70 -6.57
N LYS A 223 13.20 17.74 -6.25
CA LYS A 223 13.14 19.04 -6.92
C LYS A 223 14.38 19.27 -7.77
N ARG A 224 14.23 20.02 -8.84
CA ARG A 224 15.30 20.48 -9.71
C ARG A 224 15.34 22.00 -9.75
N LYS A 225 16.55 22.59 -9.62
CA LYS A 225 16.75 24.04 -9.79
C LYS A 225 16.23 24.48 -11.18
N THR A 226 15.41 25.50 -11.20
CA THR A 226 15.03 26.19 -12.46
C THR A 226 16.13 27.17 -12.83
N LYS A 227 16.55 27.16 -14.10
CA LYS A 227 17.29 28.32 -14.63
C LYS A 227 16.24 29.38 -14.85
N GLY A 228 16.34 30.51 -14.13
CA GLY A 228 15.46 31.67 -14.35
C GLY A 228 15.51 32.12 -15.81
N VAL A 229 14.40 32.61 -16.33
CA VAL A 229 14.36 33.34 -17.59
C VAL A 229 15.28 34.54 -17.37
N ASN A 230 16.38 34.66 -18.11
CA ASN A 230 17.48 35.64 -17.98
C ASN A 230 18.63 35.30 -17.03
N GLY A 231 18.83 34.03 -16.65
CA GLY A 231 20.02 33.65 -15.86
C GLY A 231 19.98 34.07 -14.37
N SER A 232 18.89 34.67 -13.91
CA SER A 232 18.68 34.94 -12.50
C SER A 232 18.46 33.64 -11.72
N LYS A 233 19.13 33.50 -10.58
CA LYS A 233 18.83 32.42 -9.63
C LYS A 233 17.38 32.63 -9.17
N ASP A 234 16.61 31.55 -9.15
CA ASP A 234 15.26 31.51 -8.54
C ASP A 234 15.42 31.83 -7.05
N GLU A 235 15.32 33.09 -6.65
CA GLU A 235 15.57 33.55 -5.27
C GLU A 235 14.59 32.96 -4.27
N ASN A 236 13.47 32.39 -4.75
CA ASN A 236 12.43 31.76 -3.89
C ASN A 236 12.60 30.27 -3.66
N GLY A 237 13.66 29.63 -4.17
CA GLY A 237 13.90 28.20 -3.91
C GLY A 237 12.80 27.26 -4.41
N SER A 238 11.91 27.71 -5.30
CA SER A 238 10.68 27.01 -5.70
C SER A 238 10.87 25.89 -6.70
N GLY A 239 12.07 25.47 -7.04
CA GLY A 239 12.41 24.48 -8.06
C GLY A 239 11.29 23.54 -8.53
N ASN A 240 11.37 23.10 -9.77
CA ASN A 240 10.35 22.20 -10.34
C ASN A 240 10.39 20.82 -9.68
N VAL A 241 9.24 20.31 -9.25
CA VAL A 241 9.09 18.90 -8.83
C VAL A 241 9.31 17.99 -10.04
N VAL A 242 10.21 17.03 -9.90
CA VAL A 242 10.57 16.05 -10.93
C VAL A 242 10.45 14.63 -10.44
N GLY A 243 10.14 14.42 -9.17
CA GLY A 243 9.88 13.11 -8.58
C GLY A 243 9.21 13.23 -7.23
N PHE A 244 8.63 12.14 -6.80
CA PHE A 244 8.07 11.99 -5.47
C PHE A 244 8.41 10.61 -4.92
N ALA A 245 8.38 10.49 -3.61
CA ALA A 245 8.32 9.23 -2.91
C ALA A 245 7.47 9.39 -1.66
N ARG A 246 6.90 8.28 -1.20
CA ARG A 246 6.22 8.22 0.08
C ARG A 246 6.98 7.27 0.98
N THR A 247 7.11 7.65 2.23
CA THR A 247 7.55 6.76 3.32
C THR A 247 6.40 6.58 4.29
N ASN A 248 6.45 5.53 5.08
CA ASN A 248 5.53 5.32 6.18
C ASN A 248 6.34 4.86 7.37
N ARG A 249 5.96 5.28 8.58
CA ARG A 249 6.72 5.03 9.80
C ARG A 249 5.85 4.34 10.83
N CYS A 250 6.40 3.35 11.54
CA CYS A 250 5.65 2.59 12.54
C CYS A 250 5.11 3.45 13.69
N ASP A 251 5.72 4.60 13.95
CA ASP A 251 5.31 5.62 14.93
C ASP A 251 4.54 6.79 14.30
N GLY A 252 4.27 6.73 12.98
CA GLY A 252 3.52 7.75 12.26
C GLY A 252 2.04 7.76 12.62
N LEU A 253 1.40 8.94 12.49
CA LEU A 253 -0.05 9.09 12.69
C LEU A 253 -0.85 8.35 11.61
N TYR A 254 -0.28 8.18 10.43
CA TYR A 254 -0.86 7.43 9.33
C TYR A 254 0.09 6.29 8.95
N GLN A 255 -0.43 5.06 8.98
CA GLN A 255 0.32 3.87 8.59
C GLN A 255 -0.04 3.50 7.15
N GLY A 256 0.95 3.49 6.27
CA GLY A 256 0.73 3.11 4.89
C GLY A 256 0.82 1.60 4.67
N PRO A 257 0.49 1.16 3.43
CA PRO A 257 0.40 -0.26 3.09
C PRO A 257 1.68 -1.06 3.37
N ASN A 258 2.84 -0.47 3.10
CA ASN A 258 4.13 -1.12 3.31
C ASN A 258 4.52 -1.35 4.78
N LEU A 259 3.68 -0.92 5.73
CA LEU A 259 3.78 -1.26 7.15
C LEU A 259 2.86 -2.40 7.58
N ASN A 260 1.88 -2.77 6.75
CA ASN A 260 0.81 -3.69 7.14
C ASN A 260 1.34 -4.96 7.81
N TRP A 261 2.38 -5.54 7.25
CA TRP A 261 2.95 -6.83 7.68
C TRP A 261 4.42 -6.71 8.11
N GLY A 262 4.95 -5.49 8.31
CA GLY A 262 6.31 -5.19 8.76
C GLY A 262 6.53 -5.37 10.26
N GLY A 263 7.74 -5.01 10.74
CA GLY A 263 8.11 -5.04 12.16
C GLY A 263 8.35 -6.43 12.70
N VAL A 264 8.76 -7.38 11.87
CA VAL A 264 9.04 -8.77 12.27
C VAL A 264 10.38 -8.93 12.98
N SER A 265 11.31 -7.98 12.80
CA SER A 265 12.62 -7.99 13.45
C SER A 265 12.59 -7.48 14.89
N GLY A 266 11.49 -6.86 15.33
CA GLY A 266 11.40 -6.17 16.60
C GLY A 266 12.11 -4.80 16.64
N LEU A 267 12.75 -4.39 15.54
CA LEU A 267 13.40 -3.09 15.39
C LEU A 267 12.39 -2.00 14.95
N PRO A 268 12.70 -0.71 15.15
CA PRO A 268 11.93 0.37 14.54
C PRO A 268 11.89 0.20 13.02
N PHE A 269 10.68 0.21 12.45
CA PHE A 269 10.49 -0.09 11.04
C PHE A 269 9.74 1.00 10.28
N ALA A 270 10.05 1.10 9.00
CA ALA A 270 9.44 2.02 8.07
C ALA A 270 9.17 1.33 6.72
N GLY A 271 8.36 1.94 5.91
CA GLY A 271 8.09 1.53 4.54
C GLY A 271 8.51 2.60 3.55
N LEU A 272 8.86 2.18 2.34
CA LEU A 272 9.18 3.04 1.20
C LEU A 272 8.31 2.64 0.00
N GLY A 273 7.54 3.58 -0.50
CA GLY A 273 6.66 3.43 -1.65
C GLY A 273 5.29 4.08 -1.40
N PRO A 274 4.61 4.50 -2.47
CA PRO A 274 5.08 4.53 -3.86
C PRO A 274 6.17 5.58 -4.11
N LEU A 275 6.88 5.43 -5.25
CA LEU A 275 7.81 6.43 -5.73
C LEU A 275 7.75 6.53 -7.27
N GLY A 276 8.03 7.73 -7.78
CA GLY A 276 8.02 7.96 -9.22
C GLY A 276 8.79 9.19 -9.65
N LEU A 277 9.32 9.14 -10.87
CA LEU A 277 9.99 10.24 -11.53
C LEU A 277 9.20 10.69 -12.75
N ALA A 278 9.15 11.99 -12.99
CA ALA A 278 8.58 12.57 -14.21
C ALA A 278 9.23 11.98 -15.46
N ASN A 279 8.45 11.77 -16.52
CA ASN A 279 8.94 11.19 -17.77
C ASN A 279 10.19 11.92 -18.31
N ARG A 280 10.21 13.27 -18.22
CA ARG A 280 11.30 14.11 -18.71
C ARG A 280 12.66 13.90 -18.03
N VAL A 281 12.71 13.20 -16.90
CA VAL A 281 13.96 12.93 -16.15
C VAL A 281 14.25 11.43 -16.00
N ARG A 282 13.41 10.56 -16.55
CA ARG A 282 13.67 9.12 -16.59
C ARG A 282 14.90 8.82 -17.44
N GLY A 283 15.57 7.72 -17.15
CA GLY A 283 16.79 7.32 -17.84
C GLY A 283 18.05 8.11 -17.47
N GLN A 284 17.93 9.18 -16.67
CA GLN A 284 19.07 10.01 -16.23
C GLN A 284 19.78 9.45 -14.99
N GLY A 285 19.42 8.27 -14.51
CA GLY A 285 20.04 7.61 -13.35
C GLY A 285 19.75 8.31 -12.01
N LEU A 286 18.59 9.00 -11.88
CA LEU A 286 18.21 9.74 -10.67
C LEU A 286 17.50 8.89 -9.62
N SER A 287 16.90 7.77 -10.00
CA SER A 287 16.01 7.00 -9.12
C SER A 287 16.75 6.34 -7.96
N LEU A 288 17.89 5.67 -8.20
CA LEU A 288 18.67 5.05 -7.13
C LEU A 288 19.26 6.08 -6.15
N PRO A 289 19.90 7.18 -6.60
CA PRO A 289 20.31 8.26 -5.71
C PRO A 289 19.15 8.85 -4.88
N PHE A 290 17.96 9.02 -5.50
CA PHE A 290 16.78 9.53 -4.80
C PHE A 290 16.32 8.58 -3.69
N ILE A 291 16.27 7.28 -3.97
CA ILE A 291 15.93 6.25 -2.98
C ILE A 291 16.99 6.22 -1.86
N ALA A 292 18.29 6.23 -2.22
CA ALA A 292 19.38 6.20 -1.26
C ALA A 292 19.31 7.39 -0.28
N GLU A 293 19.03 8.59 -0.76
CA GLU A 293 18.85 9.79 0.07
C GLU A 293 17.69 9.64 1.06
N ILE A 294 16.57 9.05 0.61
CA ILE A 294 15.43 8.79 1.49
C ILE A 294 15.75 7.71 2.52
N LEU A 295 16.40 6.63 2.12
CA LEU A 295 16.82 5.56 3.03
C LEU A 295 17.76 6.10 4.10
N GLN A 296 18.74 6.95 3.74
CA GLN A 296 19.61 7.61 4.69
C GLN A 296 18.82 8.43 5.72
N LYS A 297 17.83 9.22 5.26
CA LYS A 297 16.98 10.00 6.17
C LYS A 297 16.18 9.10 7.14
N LEU A 298 15.71 7.95 6.69
CA LEU A 298 15.03 6.98 7.55
C LEU A 298 16.00 6.36 8.57
N LEU A 299 17.20 5.98 8.15
CA LEU A 299 18.24 5.43 9.03
C LEU A 299 18.68 6.44 10.10
N HIS A 300 18.89 7.72 9.73
CA HIS A 300 19.17 8.80 10.68
C HIS A 300 18.07 9.01 11.73
N GLN A 301 16.81 8.71 11.35
CA GLN A 301 15.67 8.75 12.27
C GLN A 301 15.57 7.49 13.15
N GLY A 302 16.48 6.52 13.00
CA GLY A 302 16.54 5.32 13.81
C GLY A 302 15.79 4.11 13.28
N TYR A 303 15.14 4.19 12.11
CA TYR A 303 14.50 3.02 11.51
C TYR A 303 15.55 2.05 10.99
N ARG A 304 15.37 0.76 11.24
CA ARG A 304 16.35 -0.29 10.91
C ARG A 304 15.77 -1.41 10.04
N GLU A 305 14.46 -1.58 10.00
CA GLU A 305 13.78 -2.47 9.06
C GLU A 305 13.01 -1.62 8.06
N ILE A 306 13.31 -1.76 6.77
CA ILE A 306 12.61 -1.02 5.69
C ILE A 306 11.92 -2.03 4.78
N THR A 307 10.64 -1.79 4.51
CA THR A 307 9.81 -2.63 3.64
C THR A 307 9.37 -1.85 2.39
N ILE A 308 9.38 -2.52 1.25
CA ILE A 308 8.77 -2.07 -0.01
C ILE A 308 7.68 -3.08 -0.32
N ASP A 309 6.45 -2.61 -0.49
CA ASP A 309 5.30 -3.46 -0.76
C ASP A 309 4.92 -3.44 -2.25
N TRP A 310 4.22 -4.50 -2.66
CA TRP A 310 3.57 -4.60 -3.96
C TRP A 310 4.44 -4.18 -5.15
N THR A 311 5.52 -4.90 -5.35
CA THR A 311 6.44 -4.64 -6.47
C THR A 311 6.77 -5.92 -7.24
N ASP A 312 7.05 -5.77 -8.52
CA ASP A 312 7.66 -6.77 -9.41
C ASP A 312 9.15 -6.46 -9.66
N LEU A 313 9.63 -5.30 -9.20
CA LEU A 313 10.98 -4.78 -9.45
C LEU A 313 12.04 -5.36 -8.51
N VAL A 314 12.05 -6.69 -8.33
CA VAL A 314 12.93 -7.38 -7.37
C VAL A 314 14.41 -7.07 -7.64
N ASP A 315 14.87 -7.25 -8.89
CA ASP A 315 16.28 -7.02 -9.27
C ASP A 315 16.68 -5.55 -9.12
N TYR A 316 15.72 -4.64 -9.32
CA TYR A 316 15.98 -3.21 -9.19
C TYR A 316 16.27 -2.83 -7.74
N TYR A 317 15.41 -3.23 -6.82
CA TYR A 317 15.59 -2.97 -5.39
C TYR A 317 16.65 -3.87 -4.75
N GLY A 318 16.94 -5.02 -5.35
CA GLY A 318 18.06 -5.89 -4.99
C GLY A 318 19.42 -5.18 -5.05
N LYS A 319 19.59 -4.20 -5.97
CA LYS A 319 20.77 -3.32 -6.03
C LYS A 319 20.97 -2.51 -4.74
N LEU A 320 19.89 -2.23 -4.03
CA LEU A 320 19.90 -1.55 -2.73
C LEU A 320 19.90 -2.54 -1.55
N GLY A 321 20.09 -3.84 -1.80
CA GLY A 321 20.14 -4.89 -0.78
C GLY A 321 18.77 -5.27 -0.19
N PHE A 322 17.69 -4.99 -0.90
CA PHE A 322 16.38 -5.51 -0.54
C PHE A 322 16.22 -6.95 -1.02
N GLU A 323 15.58 -7.78 -0.20
CA GLU A 323 15.31 -9.18 -0.48
C GLU A 323 13.80 -9.46 -0.38
N VAL A 324 13.31 -10.42 -1.17
CA VAL A 324 11.92 -10.87 -1.11
C VAL A 324 11.63 -11.44 0.27
N CYS A 325 10.60 -10.92 0.92
CA CYS A 325 10.15 -11.41 2.22
C CYS A 325 8.72 -11.98 2.20
N ARG A 326 7.91 -11.62 1.19
CA ARG A 326 6.58 -12.19 0.94
C ARG A 326 6.27 -12.20 -0.54
N GLU A 327 5.46 -13.16 -0.95
CA GLU A 327 4.97 -13.33 -2.31
C GLU A 327 3.45 -13.40 -2.31
N TYR A 328 2.85 -12.79 -3.32
CA TYR A 328 1.41 -12.76 -3.50
C TYR A 328 1.02 -13.09 -4.94
N LEU A 329 -0.17 -13.65 -5.09
CA LEU A 329 -0.83 -13.91 -6.36
C LEU A 329 -2.06 -12.97 -6.45
N PRO A 330 -2.04 -11.93 -7.26
CA PRO A 330 -3.25 -11.22 -7.62
C PRO A 330 -4.20 -12.20 -8.33
N LEU A 331 -5.47 -12.16 -7.96
CA LEU A 331 -6.49 -13.00 -8.57
C LEU A 331 -7.63 -12.11 -9.05
N SER A 332 -8.26 -12.48 -10.17
CA SER A 332 -9.43 -11.78 -10.68
C SER A 332 -10.48 -12.75 -11.24
N SER A 333 -11.74 -12.32 -11.21
CA SER A 333 -12.87 -13.04 -11.83
C SER A 333 -13.87 -12.04 -12.40
N GLU A 334 -14.34 -12.29 -13.59
CA GLU A 334 -15.55 -11.68 -14.12
C GLU A 334 -16.78 -12.36 -13.49
N LEU A 335 -17.87 -11.58 -13.24
CA LEU A 335 -19.08 -12.05 -12.55
C LEU A 335 -20.25 -12.28 -13.51
#